data_21c0e5aff405dd91c52618a9b3d58ed5
#
_entry.id   21c0e5aff405dd91c52618a9b3d58ed5
#
_cell.length_a   1.000
_cell.length_b   1.000
_cell.length_c   1.000
_cell.angle_alpha   90.00
_cell.angle_beta   90.00
_cell.angle_gamma   90.00
#
_symmetry.space_group_name_H-M   'P 1'
#
loop_
_entity.id
_entity.type
_entity.pdbx_description
1 polymer ?
#
loop_
_entity_poly.entity_id
_entity_poly.type
_entity_poly.pdbx_seq_one_letter_code
_entity_poly.pdbx_strand_id
1 'polypeptide(L)'
;MVDMKNSVIKIIDRAGFTLIELLIVMSIIGILASIAAPSVQRHVIRARETVLMEDLYQMRSAIDAFYADKGRYPESLDELVESRYLRGLPRDPFTREADWECLPPELSVEGELAEGGCYDPHSTSDMVGLNGIPYREW
;
A
#
# COMPACT_ATOMS: atom_id res chain seq x y z
N MET A 1 4.01 64.80 46.88
CA MET A 1 4.98 64.53 45.81
C MET A 1 4.58 63.19 45.16
N VAL A 2 3.85 63.29 44.07
CA VAL A 2 3.22 62.07 43.44
C VAL A 2 4.07 61.77 42.23
N ASP A 3 4.74 60.59 42.28
CA ASP A 3 5.58 60.10 41.21
C ASP A 3 4.65 59.47 40.16
N MET A 4 4.46 60.19 39.05
CA MET A 4 3.71 59.69 37.92
C MET A 4 4.63 58.75 37.13
N LYS A 5 4.57 57.46 37.44
CA LYS A 5 5.13 56.41 36.58
C LYS A 5 4.44 56.43 35.24
N ASN A 6 5.19 56.92 34.24
CA ASN A 6 4.86 56.78 32.83
C ASN A 6 4.64 55.28 32.47
N SER A 7 3.39 54.86 32.45
CA SER A 7 3.02 53.64 31.77
C SER A 7 3.12 53.86 30.27
N VAL A 8 4.28 53.53 29.70
CA VAL A 8 4.43 53.42 28.26
C VAL A 8 3.61 52.22 27.82
N ILE A 9 2.38 52.46 27.38
CA ILE A 9 1.55 51.48 26.67
C ILE A 9 2.28 51.20 25.35
N LYS A 10 2.96 50.07 25.30
CA LYS A 10 3.54 49.54 24.09
C LYS A 10 2.38 49.17 23.17
N ILE A 11 2.04 50.10 22.28
CA ILE A 11 1.11 49.82 21.20
C ILE A 11 1.77 48.75 20.35
N ILE A 12 1.29 47.51 20.49
CA ILE A 12 1.66 46.42 19.59
C ILE A 12 1.07 46.84 18.24
N ASP A 13 1.95 47.25 17.35
CA ASP A 13 1.62 47.58 15.98
C ASP A 13 1.07 46.32 15.33
N ARG A 14 -0.25 46.22 15.24
CA ARG A 14 -0.94 45.17 14.51
C ARG A 14 -0.84 45.53 13.05
N ALA A 15 0.32 45.30 12.45
CA ALA A 15 0.49 45.34 11.01
C ALA A 15 -0.43 44.27 10.40
N GLY A 16 -1.56 44.71 9.87
CA GLY A 16 -2.46 43.82 9.10
C GLY A 16 -1.79 43.46 7.78
N PHE A 17 -1.97 42.22 7.32
CA PHE A 17 -1.51 41.78 6.00
C PHE A 17 -2.15 42.61 4.91
N THR A 18 -1.36 42.96 3.90
CA THR A 18 -1.87 43.64 2.71
C THR A 18 -2.54 42.63 1.79
N LEU A 19 -3.53 43.08 1.02
CA LEU A 19 -4.25 42.23 0.07
C LEU A 19 -3.31 41.60 -0.98
N ILE A 20 -2.31 42.38 -1.41
CA ILE A 20 -1.28 41.94 -2.35
C ILE A 20 -0.36 40.87 -1.75
N GLU A 21 0.00 40.98 -0.48
CA GLU A 21 0.82 39.99 0.21
C GLU A 21 0.12 38.65 0.31
N LEU A 22 -1.17 38.64 0.64
CA LEU A 22 -2.00 37.44 0.62
C LEU A 22 -2.08 36.82 -0.78
N LEU A 23 -2.24 37.64 -1.82
CA LEU A 23 -2.33 37.21 -3.20
C LEU A 23 -1.02 36.55 -3.66
N ILE A 24 0.12 37.13 -3.32
CA ILE A 24 1.45 36.56 -3.64
C ILE A 24 1.64 35.22 -2.93
N VAL A 25 1.32 35.12 -1.64
CA VAL A 25 1.45 33.89 -0.86
C VAL A 25 0.56 32.79 -1.46
N MET A 26 -0.70 33.09 -1.77
CA MET A 26 -1.61 32.12 -2.42
C MET A 26 -1.10 31.67 -3.80
N SER A 27 -0.49 32.58 -4.56
CA SER A 27 0.09 32.25 -5.86
C SER A 27 1.28 31.29 -5.73
N ILE A 28 2.17 31.54 -4.77
CA ILE A 28 3.32 30.68 -4.50
C ILE A 28 2.86 29.28 -4.04
N ILE A 29 1.90 29.22 -3.11
CA ILE A 29 1.35 27.95 -2.63
C ILE A 29 0.70 27.17 -3.79
N GLY A 30 -0.06 27.85 -4.66
CA GLY A 30 -0.68 27.24 -5.84
C GLY A 30 0.33 26.62 -6.79
N ILE A 31 1.44 27.30 -7.06
CA ILE A 31 2.53 26.80 -7.91
C ILE A 31 3.20 25.58 -7.26
N LEU A 32 3.56 25.67 -5.99
CA LEU A 32 4.20 24.55 -5.27
C LEU A 32 3.28 23.33 -5.19
N ALA A 33 1.99 23.53 -4.93
CA ALA A 33 1.01 22.45 -4.87
C ALA A 33 0.84 21.76 -6.23
N SER A 34 0.88 22.49 -7.33
CA SER A 34 0.76 21.93 -8.69
C SER A 34 1.88 20.96 -9.04
N ILE A 35 3.08 21.17 -8.51
CA ILE A 35 4.25 20.31 -8.72
C ILE A 35 4.24 19.11 -7.75
N ALA A 36 3.81 19.33 -6.51
CA ALA A 36 3.84 18.30 -5.47
C ALA A 36 2.77 17.21 -5.66
N ALA A 37 1.56 17.57 -6.11
CA ALA A 37 0.43 16.66 -6.19
C ALA A 37 0.68 15.40 -7.03
N PRO A 38 1.21 15.44 -8.27
CA PRO A 38 1.44 14.25 -9.08
C PRO A 38 2.53 13.33 -8.52
N SER A 39 3.52 13.88 -7.81
CA SER A 39 4.60 13.12 -7.19
C SER A 39 4.08 12.24 -6.05
N VAL A 40 3.21 12.77 -5.20
CA VAL A 40 2.64 12.05 -4.05
C VAL A 40 1.83 10.83 -4.51
N GLN A 41 1.04 10.95 -5.58
CA GLN A 41 0.23 9.83 -6.09
C GLN A 41 1.09 8.64 -6.51
N ARG A 42 2.20 8.86 -7.20
CA ARG A 42 3.12 7.79 -7.61
C ARG A 42 3.77 7.10 -6.40
N HIS A 43 4.11 7.85 -5.37
CA HIS A 43 4.68 7.28 -4.14
C HIS A 43 3.67 6.40 -3.40
N VAL A 44 2.39 6.80 -3.35
CA VAL A 44 1.32 5.99 -2.76
C VAL A 44 1.11 4.69 -3.53
N ILE A 45 1.09 4.73 -4.87
CA ILE A 45 0.97 3.52 -5.67
C ILE A 45 2.17 2.59 -5.43
N ARG A 46 3.40 3.12 -5.47
CA ARG A 46 4.61 2.32 -5.21
C ARG A 46 4.61 1.68 -3.82
N ALA A 47 4.13 2.40 -2.80
CA ALA A 47 3.99 1.84 -1.45
C ALA A 47 2.99 0.66 -1.42
N ARG A 48 1.86 0.77 -2.12
CA ARG A 48 0.89 -0.33 -2.25
C ARG A 48 1.45 -1.51 -3.04
N GLU A 49 2.20 -1.28 -4.10
CA GLU A 49 2.88 -2.33 -4.86
C GLU A 49 3.88 -3.10 -3.99
N THR A 50 4.61 -2.39 -3.13
CA THR A 50 5.52 -3.03 -2.17
C THR A 50 4.78 -3.93 -1.18
N VAL A 51 3.62 -3.48 -0.68
CA VAL A 51 2.77 -4.30 0.20
C VAL A 51 2.25 -5.52 -0.55
N LEU A 52 1.76 -5.36 -1.79
CA LEU A 52 1.29 -6.47 -2.61
C LEU A 52 2.37 -7.54 -2.82
N MET A 53 3.59 -7.12 -3.18
CA MET A 53 4.71 -8.05 -3.35
C MET A 53 5.06 -8.79 -2.05
N GLU A 54 5.03 -8.12 -0.92
CA GLU A 54 5.27 -8.74 0.38
C GLU A 54 4.18 -9.74 0.74
N ASP A 55 2.92 -9.40 0.52
CA ASP A 55 1.78 -10.29 0.77
C ASP A 55 1.85 -11.55 -0.10
N LEU A 56 2.14 -11.40 -1.40
CA LEU A 56 2.34 -12.52 -2.32
C LEU A 56 3.53 -13.40 -1.87
N TYR A 57 4.64 -12.78 -1.49
CA TYR A 57 5.80 -13.51 -0.99
C TYR A 57 5.48 -14.32 0.27
N GLN A 58 4.76 -13.75 1.21
CA GLN A 58 4.37 -14.44 2.44
C GLN A 58 3.43 -15.62 2.16
N MET A 59 2.46 -15.46 1.27
CA MET A 59 1.54 -16.53 0.88
C MET A 59 2.29 -17.66 0.14
N ARG A 60 3.15 -17.32 -0.82
CA ARG A 60 3.99 -18.30 -1.53
C ARG A 60 4.91 -19.06 -0.59
N SER A 61 5.56 -18.36 0.35
CA SER A 61 6.41 -19.00 1.36
C SER A 61 5.63 -19.94 2.29
N ALA A 62 4.39 -19.60 2.62
CA ALA A 62 3.51 -20.46 3.42
C ALA A 62 3.07 -21.71 2.64
N ILE A 63 2.80 -21.57 1.33
CA ILE A 63 2.50 -22.70 0.43
C ILE A 63 3.70 -23.65 0.35
N ASP A 64 4.92 -23.11 0.18
CA ASP A 64 6.14 -23.91 0.12
C ASP A 64 6.38 -24.68 1.43
N ALA A 65 6.16 -24.03 2.57
CA ALA A 65 6.28 -24.66 3.88
C ALA A 65 5.23 -25.76 4.08
N PHE A 66 3.99 -25.53 3.66
CA PHE A 66 2.93 -26.51 3.69
C PHE A 66 3.27 -27.74 2.82
N TYR A 67 3.77 -27.48 1.60
CA TYR A 67 4.19 -28.55 0.70
C TYR A 67 5.34 -29.38 1.28
N ALA A 68 6.35 -28.72 1.87
CA ALA A 68 7.46 -29.41 2.49
C ALA A 68 7.03 -30.35 3.63
N ASP A 69 6.02 -29.95 4.40
CA ASP A 69 5.53 -30.72 5.54
C ASP A 69 4.51 -31.80 5.18
N LYS A 70 3.63 -31.52 4.18
CA LYS A 70 2.48 -32.37 3.81
C LYS A 70 2.71 -33.19 2.56
N GLY A 71 3.67 -32.82 1.72
CA GLY A 71 3.95 -33.48 0.44
C GLY A 71 2.90 -33.20 -0.65
N ARG A 72 1.97 -32.28 -0.41
CA ARG A 72 0.94 -31.80 -1.35
C ARG A 72 0.75 -30.30 -1.21
N TYR A 73 0.15 -29.67 -2.22
CA TYR A 73 -0.26 -28.28 -2.12
C TYR A 73 -1.58 -28.14 -1.34
N PRO A 74 -1.86 -26.97 -0.73
CA PRO A 74 -3.15 -26.75 -0.09
C PRO A 74 -4.27 -26.69 -1.13
N GLU A 75 -5.48 -27.04 -0.72
CA GLU A 75 -6.68 -26.96 -1.60
C GLU A 75 -7.10 -25.50 -1.81
N SER A 76 -6.86 -24.66 -0.81
CA SER A 76 -7.14 -23.21 -0.82
C SER A 76 -6.20 -22.47 0.10
N LEU A 77 -6.16 -21.15 -0.02
CA LEU A 77 -5.40 -20.28 0.91
C LEU A 77 -5.95 -20.34 2.34
N ASP A 78 -7.25 -20.62 2.51
CA ASP A 78 -7.87 -20.77 3.82
C ASP A 78 -7.30 -21.98 4.59
N GLU A 79 -6.94 -23.05 3.90
CA GLU A 79 -6.29 -24.22 4.51
C GLU A 79 -4.95 -23.86 5.16
N LEU A 80 -4.21 -22.87 4.62
CA LEU A 80 -2.98 -22.38 5.23
C LEU A 80 -3.23 -21.67 6.57
N VAL A 81 -4.36 -20.98 6.68
CA VAL A 81 -4.77 -20.31 7.92
C VAL A 81 -5.24 -21.36 8.95
N GLU A 82 -6.07 -22.32 8.55
CA GLU A 82 -6.55 -23.40 9.40
C GLU A 82 -5.39 -24.27 9.92
N SER A 83 -4.43 -24.54 9.06
CA SER A 83 -3.22 -25.31 9.39
C SER A 83 -2.13 -24.49 10.06
N ARG A 84 -2.36 -23.20 10.33
CA ARG A 84 -1.46 -22.26 11.02
C ARG A 84 -0.13 -21.94 10.32
N TYR A 85 -0.06 -22.09 9.01
CA TYR A 85 1.07 -21.62 8.20
C TYR A 85 0.96 -20.11 7.94
N LEU A 86 -0.28 -19.58 7.92
CA LEU A 86 -0.58 -18.14 7.93
C LEU A 86 -1.42 -17.81 9.16
N ARG A 87 -1.26 -16.61 9.70
CA ARG A 87 -2.11 -16.09 10.78
C ARG A 87 -3.50 -15.66 10.28
N GLY A 88 -3.58 -15.27 9.03
CA GLY A 88 -4.77 -14.83 8.34
C GLY A 88 -4.39 -14.41 6.93
N LEU A 89 -5.37 -14.42 6.03
CA LEU A 89 -5.15 -13.93 4.67
C LEU A 89 -4.94 -12.41 4.68
N PRO A 90 -3.88 -11.91 4.04
CA PRO A 90 -3.67 -10.48 3.89
C PRO A 90 -4.76 -9.88 3.01
N ARG A 91 -4.98 -8.57 3.15
CA ARG A 91 -5.89 -7.82 2.27
C ARG A 91 -5.09 -7.25 1.12
N ASP A 92 -5.53 -7.52 -0.09
CA ASP A 92 -4.95 -6.91 -1.29
C ASP A 92 -5.05 -5.37 -1.18
N PRO A 93 -3.93 -4.63 -1.30
CA PRO A 93 -3.92 -3.17 -1.16
C PRO A 93 -4.68 -2.43 -2.28
N PHE A 94 -5.02 -3.12 -3.37
CA PHE A 94 -5.73 -2.55 -4.52
C PHE A 94 -7.23 -2.86 -4.49
N THR A 95 -7.64 -4.10 -4.25
CA THR A 95 -9.05 -4.49 -4.11
C THR A 95 -9.59 -4.19 -2.72
N ARG A 96 -8.71 -4.12 -1.69
CA ARG A 96 -9.01 -3.94 -0.26
C ARG A 96 -9.74 -5.12 0.38
N GLU A 97 -9.79 -6.22 -0.31
CA GLU A 97 -10.40 -7.48 0.12
C GLU A 97 -9.34 -8.58 0.15
N ALA A 98 -9.68 -9.72 0.78
CA ALA A 98 -8.84 -10.90 0.78
C ALA A 98 -9.31 -11.88 -0.31
N ASP A 99 -9.45 -11.36 -1.53
CA ASP A 99 -10.04 -12.00 -2.70
C ASP A 99 -8.96 -12.52 -3.67
N TRP A 100 -8.03 -13.28 -3.15
CA TRP A 100 -6.92 -13.83 -3.94
C TRP A 100 -7.41 -14.93 -4.89
N GLU A 101 -6.90 -14.90 -6.12
CA GLU A 101 -7.02 -16.00 -7.06
C GLU A 101 -5.83 -16.95 -6.88
N CYS A 102 -6.09 -18.24 -6.85
CA CYS A 102 -5.03 -19.23 -6.70
C CYS A 102 -4.98 -20.13 -7.93
N LEU A 103 -3.82 -20.15 -8.57
CA LEU A 103 -3.58 -21.04 -9.68
C LEU A 103 -3.24 -22.45 -9.17
N PRO A 104 -3.78 -23.49 -9.81
CA PRO A 104 -3.41 -24.86 -9.49
C PRO A 104 -1.97 -25.15 -9.91
N PRO A 105 -1.32 -26.16 -9.30
CA PRO A 105 0.00 -26.60 -9.71
C PRO A 105 -0.01 -27.11 -11.14
N GLU A 106 1.02 -26.77 -11.91
CA GLU A 106 1.26 -27.34 -13.22
C GLU A 106 1.69 -28.80 -13.08
N LEU A 107 1.61 -29.54 -14.21
CA LEU A 107 2.08 -30.93 -14.27
C LEU A 107 3.53 -31.02 -13.81
N SER A 108 3.83 -31.93 -12.90
CA SER A 108 5.20 -32.23 -12.52
C SER A 108 6.01 -32.72 -13.74
N VAL A 109 7.33 -32.59 -13.69
CA VAL A 109 8.24 -33.05 -14.75
C VAL A 109 8.03 -34.54 -15.08
N GLU A 110 7.44 -35.31 -14.18
CA GLU A 110 7.11 -36.74 -14.33
C GLU A 110 5.73 -36.97 -14.91
N GLY A 111 4.97 -35.91 -15.25
CA GLY A 111 3.64 -36.00 -15.88
C GLY A 111 2.51 -36.35 -14.91
N GLU A 112 2.77 -36.39 -13.61
CA GLU A 112 1.75 -36.53 -12.59
C GLU A 112 1.23 -35.16 -12.16
N LEU A 113 -0.09 -35.02 -11.97
CA LEU A 113 -0.71 -33.86 -11.38
C LEU A 113 -0.30 -33.81 -9.90
N ALA A 114 0.37 -32.76 -9.49
CA ALA A 114 0.60 -32.53 -8.07
C ALA A 114 -0.76 -32.34 -7.37
N GLU A 115 -0.96 -33.01 -6.24
CA GLU A 115 -2.19 -32.90 -5.48
C GLU A 115 -2.31 -31.51 -4.84
N GLY A 116 -3.49 -30.90 -4.91
CA GLY A 116 -3.84 -29.62 -4.31
C GLY A 116 -4.38 -28.60 -5.32
N GLY A 117 -5.12 -27.63 -4.83
CA GLY A 117 -5.79 -26.61 -5.66
C GLY A 117 -5.06 -25.30 -5.76
N CYS A 118 -4.09 -25.03 -4.87
CA CYS A 118 -3.48 -23.72 -4.74
C CYS A 118 -1.96 -23.82 -4.73
N TYR A 119 -1.36 -23.43 -5.85
CA TYR A 119 0.10 -23.37 -6.01
C TYR A 119 0.62 -21.92 -5.99
N ASP A 120 -0.01 -21.02 -6.74
CA ASP A 120 0.45 -19.65 -6.92
C ASP A 120 -0.69 -18.65 -6.74
N PRO A 121 -0.67 -17.84 -5.66
CA PRO A 121 -1.67 -16.82 -5.43
C PRO A 121 -1.39 -15.57 -6.27
N HIS A 122 -2.46 -14.99 -6.82
CA HIS A 122 -2.44 -13.76 -7.60
C HIS A 122 -3.49 -12.77 -7.10
N SER A 123 -3.25 -11.48 -7.36
CA SER A 123 -4.26 -10.44 -7.15
C SER A 123 -5.40 -10.58 -8.15
N THR A 124 -6.63 -10.29 -7.73
CA THR A 124 -7.80 -10.21 -8.63
C THR A 124 -7.94 -8.85 -9.30
N SER A 125 -7.05 -7.90 -9.00
CA SER A 125 -7.09 -6.55 -9.53
C SER A 125 -6.72 -6.48 -11.01
N ASP A 126 -7.60 -5.86 -11.82
CA ASP A 126 -7.34 -5.57 -13.24
C ASP A 126 -6.44 -4.34 -13.46
N MET A 127 -6.04 -3.67 -12.39
CA MET A 127 -5.20 -2.47 -12.49
C MET A 127 -3.79 -2.85 -12.94
N VAL A 128 -3.15 -1.91 -13.64
CA VAL A 128 -1.79 -2.07 -14.17
C VAL A 128 -0.80 -1.40 -13.24
N GLY A 129 0.26 -2.10 -12.90
CA GLY A 129 1.33 -1.60 -12.07
C GLY A 129 2.17 -0.51 -12.74
N LEU A 130 3.02 0.16 -11.97
CA LEU A 130 3.94 1.19 -12.48
C LEU A 130 4.97 0.62 -13.48
N ASN A 131 5.17 -0.70 -13.45
CA ASN A 131 6.01 -1.43 -14.41
C ASN A 131 5.29 -1.80 -15.72
N GLY A 132 3.99 -1.47 -15.84
CA GLY A 132 3.17 -1.79 -17.01
C GLY A 132 2.60 -3.20 -17.05
N ILE A 133 2.78 -3.99 -15.98
CA ILE A 133 2.25 -5.36 -15.85
C ILE A 133 0.99 -5.32 -14.99
N PRO A 134 -0.13 -5.95 -15.40
CA PRO A 134 -1.33 -6.07 -14.56
C PRO A 134 -1.02 -6.81 -13.24
N TYR A 135 -1.63 -6.37 -12.14
CA TYR A 135 -1.38 -7.00 -10.83
C TYR A 135 -1.81 -8.47 -10.77
N ARG A 136 -2.75 -8.89 -11.59
CA ARG A 136 -3.13 -10.29 -11.74
C ARG A 136 -2.03 -11.21 -12.29
N GLU A 137 -0.97 -10.63 -12.84
CA GLU A 137 0.17 -11.35 -13.41
C GLU A 137 1.42 -11.30 -12.52
N TRP A 138 1.28 -10.75 -11.29
CA TRP A 138 2.38 -10.59 -10.35
C TRP A 138 2.63 -11.85 -9.51
#